data_d795a7062605d99f43ad0a29c9c22904
#
_entry.id   d795a7062605d99f43ad0a29c9c22904
#
_cell.length_a   1.000
_cell.length_b   1.000
_cell.length_c   1.000
_cell.angle_alpha   90.00
_cell.angle_beta   90.00
_cell.angle_gamma   90.00
#
_symmetry.space_group_name_H-M   'P 1'
#
loop_
_entity.id
_entity.type
_entity.pdbx_description
1 polymer ?
#
loop_
_entity_poly.entity_id
_entity_poly.type
_entity_poly.pdbx_seq_one_letter_code
_entity_poly.pdbx_strand_id
1 'polypeptide(L)'
;MAKEGKLRYNFKTTITPEVNLTAHGIDGSLTGMHYDKIICDDIITLKDRVSKAERERTKEIVKEIATNIIDPGKGSLWIGTPWHKEDAWNEINQFADIAMYPISQYNFLGEGAIEAKKKTTTPFLFSANYELEIRRDENSLFSEPKMAEGWDYSKRSYAHIDCAYDGDHYCALTIVSPLDNVDPILAKKFQAIGFAYPGNCKAWANEVARLCRKYKVRFLLNETNPDKGYFANQMEKLGIRTKTYSETENKHIKISTNLYEYWEDIYWSPDTDPEYLNQIIDYREGSEPDDAPDSCGTIFRELCKPHKSRSKALYTL
;
A
#
# COMPACT_ATOMS: atom_id res chain seq x y z
N MET A 1 -23.79 13.37 7.11
CA MET A 1 -22.81 14.33 7.68
C MET A 1 -22.96 14.30 9.20
N ALA A 2 -22.09 13.59 9.89
CA ALA A 2 -21.99 13.66 11.35
C ALA A 2 -21.31 14.98 11.70
N LYS A 3 -21.94 15.80 12.55
CA LYS A 3 -21.31 17.01 13.06
C LYS A 3 -20.15 16.60 13.96
N GLU A 4 -18.94 17.10 13.65
CA GLU A 4 -17.79 16.99 14.56
C GLU A 4 -18.19 17.54 15.93
N GLY A 5 -18.30 16.67 16.91
CA GLY A 5 -18.61 17.04 18.28
C GLY A 5 -17.34 17.50 18.98
N LYS A 6 -17.13 18.81 19.11
CA LYS A 6 -16.10 19.34 20.02
C LYS A 6 -16.67 19.35 21.44
N LEU A 7 -16.06 18.58 22.34
CA LEU A 7 -16.35 18.61 23.76
C LEU A 7 -15.40 19.60 24.45
N ARG A 8 -15.93 20.56 25.16
CA ARG A 8 -15.16 21.56 25.89
C ARG A 8 -15.66 21.67 27.32
N TYR A 9 -14.77 21.55 28.28
CA TYR A 9 -15.09 21.70 29.69
C TYR A 9 -14.17 22.74 30.35
N ASN A 10 -14.78 23.63 31.15
CA ASN A 10 -14.07 24.54 32.01
C ASN A 10 -14.30 24.16 33.48
N PHE A 11 -13.22 23.99 34.24
CA PHE A 11 -13.25 23.86 35.67
C PHE A 11 -13.01 25.24 36.33
N LYS A 12 -13.69 25.53 37.42
CA LYS A 12 -13.67 26.86 38.10
C LYS A 12 -12.29 27.30 38.63
N THR A 13 -11.25 26.53 38.42
CA THR A 13 -9.89 26.77 38.96
C THR A 13 -8.91 27.39 37.98
N THR A 14 -9.32 27.72 36.75
CA THR A 14 -8.42 28.32 35.75
C THR A 14 -8.43 29.84 35.80
N ILE A 15 -7.24 30.40 35.72
CA ILE A 15 -7.01 31.85 35.66
C ILE A 15 -6.97 32.32 34.19
N THR A 16 -6.89 31.37 33.23
CA THR A 16 -6.82 31.66 31.79
C THR A 16 -8.20 31.56 31.14
N PRO A 17 -8.47 32.32 30.05
CA PRO A 17 -9.71 32.22 29.29
C PRO A 17 -9.83 30.92 28.46
N GLU A 18 -8.80 30.10 28.46
CA GLU A 18 -8.76 28.84 27.74
C GLU A 18 -9.53 27.73 28.46
N VAL A 19 -10.09 26.79 27.68
CA VAL A 19 -10.83 25.65 28.23
C VAL A 19 -9.86 24.61 28.83
N ASN A 20 -10.23 24.03 29.96
CA ASN A 20 -9.37 23.06 30.66
C ASN A 20 -9.27 21.71 30.00
N LEU A 21 -10.29 21.29 29.26
CA LEU A 21 -10.34 20.02 28.56
C LEU A 21 -11.01 20.18 27.19
N THR A 22 -10.36 19.70 26.17
CA THR A 22 -10.91 19.61 24.82
C THR A 22 -10.74 18.21 24.25
N ALA A 23 -11.67 17.77 23.40
CA ALA A 23 -11.54 16.55 22.61
C ALA A 23 -11.63 16.89 21.13
N HIS A 24 -10.73 16.31 20.34
CA HIS A 24 -10.64 16.52 18.91
C HIS A 24 -10.49 15.17 18.20
N GLY A 25 -11.15 15.03 17.04
CA GLY A 25 -10.78 13.95 16.12
C GLY A 25 -9.44 14.26 15.43
N ILE A 26 -8.78 13.24 14.95
CA ILE A 26 -7.48 13.34 14.23
C ILE A 26 -7.56 14.26 12.99
N ASP A 27 -8.75 14.42 12.41
CA ASP A 27 -9.02 15.29 11.26
C ASP A 27 -9.29 16.76 11.67
N GLY A 28 -9.38 17.02 12.99
CA GLY A 28 -9.62 18.35 13.51
C GLY A 28 -8.36 19.21 13.47
N SER A 29 -8.51 20.52 13.20
CA SER A 29 -7.37 21.45 13.32
C SER A 29 -6.95 21.60 14.78
N LEU A 30 -5.69 21.30 15.05
CA LEU A 30 -5.02 21.51 16.32
C LEU A 30 -4.13 22.77 16.31
N THR A 31 -4.04 23.45 15.17
CA THR A 31 -3.15 24.59 14.97
C THR A 31 -3.42 25.72 15.97
N GLY A 32 -2.37 26.18 16.63
CA GLY A 32 -2.42 27.26 17.61
C GLY A 32 -2.96 26.85 18.99
N MET A 33 -3.12 25.56 19.25
CA MET A 33 -3.47 25.03 20.57
C MET A 33 -2.20 24.59 21.29
N HIS A 34 -2.18 24.81 22.63
CA HIS A 34 -1.11 24.39 23.51
C HIS A 34 -1.71 23.69 24.72
N TYR A 35 -1.11 22.58 25.12
CA TYR A 35 -1.63 21.76 26.21
C TYR A 35 -0.52 21.29 27.15
N ASP A 36 -0.84 21.31 28.46
CA ASP A 36 0.00 20.72 29.51
C ASP A 36 0.04 19.19 29.42
N LYS A 37 -1.03 18.58 28.88
CA LYS A 37 -1.15 17.13 28.75
C LYS A 37 -2.01 16.75 27.57
N ILE A 38 -1.55 15.76 26.80
CA ILE A 38 -2.30 15.20 25.67
C ILE A 38 -2.45 13.70 25.87
N ILE A 39 -3.65 13.21 25.56
CA ILE A 39 -3.94 11.78 25.45
C ILE A 39 -4.36 11.53 23.99
N CYS A 40 -3.58 10.72 23.28
CA CYS A 40 -3.89 10.24 21.93
C CYS A 40 -4.41 8.81 22.06
N ASP A 41 -5.65 8.59 21.68
CA ASP A 41 -6.33 7.32 21.80
C ASP A 41 -6.74 6.81 20.42
N ASP A 42 -6.23 5.64 20.04
CA ASP A 42 -6.49 4.95 18.76
C ASP A 42 -6.34 5.85 17.52
N ILE A 43 -5.32 6.72 17.48
CA ILE A 43 -5.07 7.57 16.32
C ILE A 43 -4.42 6.83 15.14
N ILE A 44 -3.81 5.68 15.41
CA ILE A 44 -3.28 4.75 14.40
C ILE A 44 -4.34 3.68 14.19
N THR A 45 -4.82 3.51 12.98
CA THR A 45 -6.03 2.74 12.67
C THR A 45 -5.81 1.71 11.57
N LEU A 46 -6.86 0.92 11.28
CA LEU A 46 -6.86 0.00 10.14
C LEU A 46 -6.56 0.72 8.79
N LYS A 47 -6.85 2.02 8.65
CA LYS A 47 -6.51 2.79 7.44
C LYS A 47 -4.99 2.89 7.26
N ASP A 48 -4.26 3.03 8.36
CA ASP A 48 -2.79 3.06 8.34
C ASP A 48 -2.19 1.73 7.87
N ARG A 49 -2.91 0.62 8.05
CA ARG A 49 -2.49 -0.67 7.52
C ARG A 49 -2.48 -0.70 6.00
N VAL A 50 -3.56 -0.23 5.37
CA VAL A 50 -3.81 -0.41 3.94
C VAL A 50 -3.32 0.75 3.08
N SER A 51 -3.09 1.93 3.65
CA SER A 51 -2.74 3.15 2.90
C SER A 51 -1.45 3.80 3.41
N LYS A 52 -0.44 3.88 2.53
CA LYS A 52 0.78 4.64 2.81
C LYS A 52 0.49 6.13 3.04
N ALA A 53 -0.45 6.70 2.28
CA ALA A 53 -0.82 8.10 2.44
C ALA A 53 -1.37 8.39 3.85
N GLU A 54 -2.22 7.50 4.37
CA GLU A 54 -2.72 7.63 5.74
C GLU A 54 -1.60 7.44 6.76
N ARG A 55 -0.69 6.47 6.58
CA ARG A 55 0.48 6.31 7.46
C ARG A 55 1.33 7.56 7.54
N GLU A 56 1.69 8.16 6.39
CA GLU A 56 2.49 9.38 6.38
C GLU A 56 1.74 10.56 7.02
N ARG A 57 0.44 10.69 6.74
CA ARG A 57 -0.41 11.70 7.39
C ARG A 57 -0.45 11.52 8.91
N THR A 58 -0.65 10.31 9.39
CA THR A 58 -0.66 10.01 10.85
C THR A 58 0.69 10.33 11.47
N LYS A 59 1.81 10.01 10.82
CA LYS A 59 3.16 10.37 11.26
C LYS A 59 3.36 11.89 11.36
N GLU A 60 2.88 12.65 10.37
CA GLU A 60 2.95 14.11 10.40
C GLU A 60 2.15 14.68 11.58
N ILE A 61 0.95 14.17 11.83
CA ILE A 61 0.14 14.58 12.99
C ILE A 61 0.84 14.24 14.30
N VAL A 62 1.43 13.05 14.43
CA VAL A 62 2.19 12.66 15.62
C VAL A 62 3.36 13.62 15.84
N LYS A 63 4.11 13.97 14.81
CA LYS A 63 5.20 14.94 14.89
C LYS A 63 4.72 16.33 15.30
N GLU A 64 3.62 16.81 14.70
CA GLU A 64 3.03 18.10 15.06
C GLU A 64 2.59 18.14 16.54
N ILE A 65 1.92 17.10 17.01
CA ILE A 65 1.51 16.98 18.40
C ILE A 65 2.75 17.03 19.33
N ALA A 66 3.77 16.23 19.02
CA ALA A 66 4.96 16.12 19.86
C ALA A 66 5.82 17.40 19.88
N THR A 67 5.83 18.19 18.80
CA THR A 67 6.72 19.36 18.67
C THR A 67 6.04 20.70 18.92
N ASN A 68 4.75 20.82 18.56
CA ASN A 68 4.09 22.13 18.51
C ASN A 68 2.90 22.25 19.46
N ILE A 69 2.25 21.14 19.81
CA ILE A 69 0.99 21.16 20.58
C ILE A 69 1.22 20.89 22.07
N ILE A 70 2.19 20.04 22.40
CA ILE A 70 2.60 19.79 23.79
C ILE A 70 3.59 20.87 24.21
N ASP A 71 3.33 21.53 25.34
CA ASP A 71 4.28 22.48 25.90
C ASP A 71 5.59 21.81 26.33
N PRO A 72 6.73 22.48 26.19
CA PRO A 72 8.03 21.92 26.56
C PRO A 72 8.06 21.40 28.01
N GLY A 73 8.52 20.16 28.16
CA GLY A 73 8.60 19.50 29.47
C GLY A 73 7.28 18.96 30.02
N LYS A 74 6.22 19.00 29.22
CA LYS A 74 4.91 18.41 29.54
C LYS A 74 4.76 17.02 28.96
N GLY A 75 3.78 16.23 29.41
CA GLY A 75 3.63 14.82 29.08
C GLY A 75 2.55 14.51 28.07
N SER A 76 2.79 13.46 27.29
CA SER A 76 1.78 12.85 26.44
C SER A 76 1.58 11.39 26.80
N LEU A 77 0.37 10.87 26.56
CA LEU A 77 0.03 9.46 26.66
C LEU A 77 -0.52 9.01 25.31
N TRP A 78 0.06 7.96 24.76
CA TRP A 78 -0.31 7.40 23.48
C TRP A 78 -0.84 5.99 23.71
N ILE A 79 -2.07 5.74 23.29
CA ILE A 79 -2.77 4.46 23.48
C ILE A 79 -3.22 3.99 22.11
N GLY A 80 -3.10 2.70 21.83
CA GLY A 80 -3.56 2.10 20.58
C GLY A 80 -2.87 0.78 20.29
N THR A 81 -3.09 0.27 19.09
CA THR A 81 -2.59 -1.01 18.62
C THR A 81 -1.75 -0.83 17.35
N PRO A 82 -0.78 -1.72 17.08
CA PRO A 82 0.02 -1.64 15.85
C PRO A 82 -0.78 -2.19 14.67
N TRP A 83 -0.70 -1.50 13.52
CA TRP A 83 -1.40 -1.88 12.30
C TRP A 83 -0.45 -2.19 11.14
N HIS A 84 0.73 -1.56 11.11
CA HIS A 84 1.71 -1.75 10.05
C HIS A 84 3.13 -1.57 10.59
N LYS A 85 4.10 -2.30 10.03
CA LYS A 85 5.52 -2.17 10.43
C LYS A 85 6.10 -0.76 10.28
N GLU A 86 5.48 0.06 9.43
CA GLU A 86 5.85 1.46 9.16
C GLU A 86 4.80 2.45 9.65
N ASP A 87 3.96 2.08 10.61
CA ASP A 87 2.99 3.01 11.20
C ASP A 87 3.65 4.02 12.15
N ALA A 88 2.85 4.93 12.69
CA ALA A 88 3.36 6.04 13.49
C ALA A 88 3.88 5.63 14.88
N TRP A 89 3.76 4.36 15.29
CA TRP A 89 4.44 3.88 16.49
C TRP A 89 5.97 4.01 16.39
N ASN A 90 6.54 3.93 15.17
CA ASN A 90 7.97 4.16 14.97
C ASN A 90 8.39 5.60 15.28
N GLU A 91 7.52 6.57 15.02
CA GLU A 91 7.76 7.98 15.35
C GLU A 91 7.60 8.21 16.86
N ILE A 92 6.55 7.63 17.46
CA ILE A 92 6.28 7.76 18.91
C ILE A 92 7.44 7.18 19.72
N ASN A 93 8.02 6.06 19.30
CA ASN A 93 9.15 5.40 19.97
C ASN A 93 10.44 6.25 20.00
N GLN A 94 10.52 7.32 19.23
CA GLN A 94 11.68 8.23 19.25
C GLN A 94 11.67 9.18 20.45
N PHE A 95 10.51 9.40 21.07
CA PHE A 95 10.35 10.37 22.15
C PHE A 95 9.52 9.89 23.35
N ALA A 96 8.96 8.69 23.30
CA ALA A 96 8.18 8.09 24.37
C ALA A 96 8.57 6.63 24.60
N ASP A 97 8.54 6.19 25.85
CA ASP A 97 8.74 4.79 26.21
C ASP A 97 7.49 3.97 25.84
N ILE A 98 7.67 2.87 25.13
CA ILE A 98 6.58 1.98 24.73
C ILE A 98 6.49 0.79 25.70
N ALA A 99 5.31 0.58 26.29
CA ALA A 99 4.96 -0.61 27.02
C ALA A 99 3.88 -1.40 26.27
N MET A 100 4.09 -2.68 26.08
CA MET A 100 3.15 -3.57 25.36
C MET A 100 2.47 -4.52 26.34
N TYR A 101 1.16 -4.68 26.19
CA TYR A 101 0.32 -5.52 27.06
C TYR A 101 -0.50 -6.51 26.22
N PRO A 102 0.14 -7.48 25.53
CA PRO A 102 -0.59 -8.46 24.74
C PRO A 102 -1.44 -9.37 25.61
N ILE A 103 -2.60 -9.76 25.09
CA ILE A 103 -3.59 -10.54 25.85
C ILE A 103 -3.07 -11.93 26.25
N SER A 104 -2.17 -12.52 25.47
CA SER A 104 -1.48 -13.77 25.78
C SER A 104 -0.67 -13.74 27.05
N GLN A 105 -0.14 -12.56 27.42
CA GLN A 105 0.67 -12.38 28.64
C GLN A 105 -0.14 -11.85 29.81
N TYR A 106 -1.16 -11.06 29.58
CA TYR A 106 -1.83 -10.29 30.63
C TYR A 106 -3.29 -10.69 30.89
N ASN A 107 -3.89 -11.52 30.05
CA ASN A 107 -5.24 -12.12 30.18
C ASN A 107 -6.29 -11.24 30.88
N PHE A 108 -6.42 -9.98 30.47
CA PHE A 108 -7.36 -9.01 31.09
C PHE A 108 -8.84 -9.38 30.92
N LEU A 109 -9.18 -10.21 29.91
CA LEU A 109 -10.56 -10.52 29.55
C LEU A 109 -11.05 -11.87 30.10
N GLY A 110 -10.15 -12.74 30.56
CA GLY A 110 -10.45 -14.12 30.90
C GLY A 110 -10.61 -15.04 29.69
N GLU A 111 -10.39 -16.34 29.86
CA GLU A 111 -10.27 -17.32 28.77
C GLU A 111 -11.56 -17.41 27.91
N GLY A 112 -12.74 -17.41 28.50
CA GLY A 112 -13.99 -17.48 27.73
C GLY A 112 -14.24 -16.27 26.84
N ALA A 113 -13.83 -15.08 27.27
CA ALA A 113 -13.96 -13.87 26.48
C ALA A 113 -12.92 -13.83 25.34
N ILE A 114 -11.71 -14.33 25.56
CA ILE A 114 -10.67 -14.46 24.55
C ILE A 114 -11.15 -15.38 23.42
N GLU A 115 -11.66 -16.56 23.76
CA GLU A 115 -12.17 -17.51 22.76
C GLU A 115 -13.39 -16.96 22.00
N ALA A 116 -14.28 -16.21 22.67
CA ALA A 116 -15.39 -15.55 22.00
C ALA A 116 -14.89 -14.49 21.00
N LYS A 117 -13.86 -13.71 21.36
CA LYS A 117 -13.25 -12.72 20.47
C LYS A 117 -12.56 -13.38 19.27
N LYS A 118 -11.80 -14.46 19.46
CA LYS A 118 -11.18 -15.23 18.38
C LYS A 118 -12.20 -15.73 17.35
N LYS A 119 -13.39 -16.14 17.81
CA LYS A 119 -14.47 -16.62 16.92
C LYS A 119 -15.14 -15.52 16.11
N THR A 120 -15.17 -14.29 16.63
CA THR A 120 -15.89 -13.16 16.03
C THR A 120 -14.97 -12.18 15.29
N THR A 121 -13.66 -12.39 15.34
CA THR A 121 -12.66 -11.51 14.75
C THR A 121 -11.78 -12.30 13.80
N THR A 122 -11.35 -11.72 12.69
CA THR A 122 -10.39 -12.42 11.81
C THR A 122 -9.07 -12.64 12.54
N PRO A 123 -8.30 -13.70 12.23
CA PRO A 123 -7.01 -13.96 12.87
C PRO A 123 -6.06 -12.75 12.81
N PHE A 124 -6.07 -12.03 11.71
CA PHE A 124 -5.29 -10.81 11.54
C PHE A 124 -5.73 -9.71 12.53
N LEU A 125 -7.02 -9.38 12.57
CA LEU A 125 -7.55 -8.34 13.48
C LEU A 125 -7.35 -8.74 14.94
N PHE A 126 -7.48 -10.04 15.27
CA PHE A 126 -7.19 -10.53 16.60
C PHE A 126 -5.71 -10.32 16.95
N SER A 127 -4.80 -10.66 16.05
CA SER A 127 -3.36 -10.48 16.25
C SER A 127 -3.00 -9.01 16.48
N ALA A 128 -3.46 -8.10 15.63
CA ALA A 128 -3.16 -6.67 15.76
C ALA A 128 -3.76 -6.05 17.04
N ASN A 129 -5.05 -6.32 17.32
CA ASN A 129 -5.76 -5.66 18.41
C ASN A 129 -5.51 -6.27 19.80
N TYR A 130 -5.22 -7.56 19.87
CA TYR A 130 -5.14 -8.27 21.15
C TYR A 130 -3.75 -8.86 21.44
N GLU A 131 -3.05 -9.38 20.43
CA GLU A 131 -1.67 -9.87 20.62
C GLU A 131 -0.63 -8.76 20.39
N LEU A 132 -1.03 -7.62 19.83
CA LEU A 132 -0.17 -6.50 19.45
C LEU A 132 0.94 -6.92 18.47
N GLU A 133 0.62 -7.89 17.63
CA GLU A 133 1.51 -8.41 16.60
C GLU A 133 0.96 -8.10 15.21
N ILE A 134 1.82 -7.59 14.35
CA ILE A 134 1.50 -7.39 12.94
C ILE A 134 1.75 -8.73 12.24
N ARG A 135 0.72 -9.58 12.21
CA ARG A 135 0.75 -10.84 11.48
C ARG A 135 0.19 -10.65 10.09
N ARG A 136 0.71 -11.44 9.16
CA ARG A 136 0.07 -11.62 7.87
C ARG A 136 -1.20 -12.43 8.04
N ASP A 137 -2.16 -12.17 7.16
CA ASP A 137 -3.31 -13.06 7.04
C ASP A 137 -2.85 -14.40 6.44
N GLU A 138 -3.16 -15.50 7.11
CA GLU A 138 -2.90 -16.86 6.63
C GLU A 138 -3.67 -17.17 5.32
N ASN A 139 -4.68 -16.37 4.99
CA ASN A 139 -5.43 -16.45 3.74
C ASN A 139 -4.88 -15.54 2.64
N SER A 140 -3.75 -14.85 2.85
CA SER A 140 -3.10 -14.08 1.80
C SER A 140 -2.64 -15.03 0.68
N LEU A 141 -2.95 -14.69 -0.56
CA LEU A 141 -2.51 -15.45 -1.73
C LEU A 141 -0.99 -15.39 -1.93
N PHE A 142 -0.34 -14.36 -1.40
CA PHE A 142 1.06 -14.06 -1.69
C PHE A 142 1.90 -14.10 -0.42
N SER A 143 3.02 -14.82 -0.48
CA SER A 143 4.06 -14.88 0.56
C SER A 143 4.88 -13.57 0.61
N GLU A 144 5.91 -13.52 1.48
CA GLU A 144 6.88 -12.41 1.45
C GLU A 144 7.58 -12.31 0.11
N PRO A 145 7.68 -11.08 -0.46
CA PRO A 145 8.37 -10.87 -1.71
C PRO A 145 9.86 -11.20 -1.54
N LYS A 146 10.41 -11.92 -2.51
CA LYS A 146 11.86 -12.11 -2.59
C LYS A 146 12.49 -10.81 -3.05
N MET A 147 13.39 -10.24 -2.25
CA MET A 147 14.08 -9.01 -2.60
C MET A 147 15.36 -9.30 -3.37
N ALA A 148 15.61 -8.54 -4.42
CA ALA A 148 16.89 -8.53 -5.13
C ALA A 148 17.91 -7.64 -4.40
N GLU A 149 19.20 -7.85 -4.65
CA GLU A 149 20.25 -6.92 -4.18
C GLU A 149 20.24 -5.58 -4.93
N GLY A 150 19.68 -5.55 -6.15
CA GLY A 150 19.56 -4.38 -7.00
C GLY A 150 18.90 -4.71 -8.33
N TRP A 151 18.93 -3.76 -9.28
CA TRP A 151 18.38 -3.93 -10.63
C TRP A 151 19.46 -4.16 -11.66
N ASP A 152 19.35 -5.22 -12.46
CA ASP A 152 20.23 -5.48 -13.61
C ASP A 152 19.80 -4.64 -14.83
N TYR A 153 20.45 -3.50 -15.03
CA TYR A 153 20.21 -2.61 -16.16
C TYR A 153 20.70 -3.13 -17.51
N SER A 154 21.38 -4.28 -17.55
CA SER A 154 21.80 -4.90 -18.81
C SER A 154 20.63 -5.52 -19.58
N LYS A 155 19.55 -5.86 -18.89
CA LYS A 155 18.37 -6.52 -19.42
C LYS A 155 17.36 -5.54 -20.02
N ARG A 156 16.53 -6.04 -20.92
CA ARG A 156 15.38 -5.30 -21.45
C ARG A 156 14.17 -5.57 -20.59
N SER A 157 13.41 -4.52 -20.31
CA SER A 157 12.22 -4.59 -19.47
C SER A 157 10.95 -4.41 -20.27
N TYR A 158 9.86 -4.77 -19.65
CA TYR A 158 8.48 -4.64 -20.12
C TYR A 158 7.68 -4.02 -19.00
N ALA A 159 6.69 -3.21 -19.32
CA ALA A 159 5.89 -2.56 -18.31
C ALA A 159 4.39 -2.67 -18.59
N HIS A 160 3.62 -2.64 -17.54
CA HIS A 160 2.18 -2.45 -17.57
C HIS A 160 1.81 -1.32 -16.61
N ILE A 161 0.82 -0.54 -16.99
CA ILE A 161 0.22 0.47 -16.14
C ILE A 161 -1.28 0.25 -16.04
N ASP A 162 -1.75 0.12 -14.80
CA ASP A 162 -3.16 0.23 -14.48
C ASP A 162 -3.46 1.69 -14.16
N CYS A 163 -4.33 2.31 -14.94
CA CYS A 163 -4.58 3.75 -14.88
C CYS A 163 -5.82 4.08 -14.05
N ALA A 164 -5.63 4.75 -12.92
CA ALA A 164 -6.73 5.40 -12.21
C ALA A 164 -7.06 6.77 -12.83
N TYR A 165 -8.35 7.10 -12.86
CA TYR A 165 -8.88 8.37 -13.36
C TYR A 165 -9.62 9.16 -12.28
N ASP A 166 -10.01 8.51 -11.19
CA ASP A 166 -10.69 9.08 -10.03
C ASP A 166 -9.79 9.06 -8.79
N GLY A 167 -10.06 9.95 -7.82
CA GLY A 167 -9.13 10.30 -6.75
C GLY A 167 -8.83 9.23 -5.68
N ASP A 168 -9.65 8.16 -5.60
CA ASP A 168 -9.55 7.14 -4.54
C ASP A 168 -8.79 5.87 -4.97
N HIS A 169 -8.38 5.78 -6.23
CA HIS A 169 -7.64 4.68 -6.82
C HIS A 169 -6.17 5.03 -7.05
N TYR A 170 -5.34 4.00 -7.23
CA TYR A 170 -3.92 4.16 -7.56
C TYR A 170 -3.66 3.94 -9.04
N CYS A 171 -2.73 4.71 -9.57
CA CYS A 171 -2.11 4.43 -10.85
C CYS A 171 -0.94 3.48 -10.59
N ALA A 172 -1.08 2.19 -10.91
CA ALA A 172 -0.09 1.17 -10.60
C ALA A 172 0.79 0.85 -11.81
N LEU A 173 2.09 1.13 -11.70
CA LEU A 173 3.09 0.81 -12.72
C LEU A 173 3.90 -0.41 -12.29
N THR A 174 3.87 -1.47 -13.10
CA THR A 174 4.73 -2.65 -12.97
C THR A 174 5.78 -2.66 -14.08
N ILE A 175 7.04 -2.83 -13.72
CA ILE A 175 8.13 -3.04 -14.68
C ILE A 175 8.78 -4.39 -14.35
N VAL A 176 8.88 -5.27 -15.33
CA VAL A 176 9.49 -6.60 -15.19
C VAL A 176 10.55 -6.82 -16.25
N SER A 177 11.54 -7.63 -15.92
CA SER A 177 12.61 -8.02 -16.85
C SER A 177 13.00 -9.47 -16.58
N PRO A 178 13.07 -10.34 -17.59
CA PRO A 178 13.61 -11.68 -17.44
C PRO A 178 15.06 -11.62 -16.94
N LEU A 179 15.40 -12.41 -15.93
CA LEU A 179 16.78 -12.57 -15.45
C LEU A 179 17.57 -13.50 -16.36
N ASP A 180 16.89 -14.47 -16.97
CA ASP A 180 17.47 -15.33 -17.98
C ASP A 180 17.62 -14.58 -19.31
N ASN A 181 18.63 -14.92 -20.10
CA ASN A 181 18.84 -14.32 -21.45
C ASN A 181 17.95 -14.99 -22.50
N VAL A 182 16.67 -15.13 -22.23
CA VAL A 182 15.69 -15.83 -23.08
C VAL A 182 14.48 -14.94 -23.36
N ASP A 183 13.65 -15.38 -24.30
CA ASP A 183 12.34 -14.74 -24.51
C ASP A 183 11.53 -14.81 -23.21
N PRO A 184 10.78 -13.76 -22.81
CA PRO A 184 9.97 -13.76 -21.59
C PRO A 184 9.08 -14.98 -21.40
N ILE A 185 8.57 -15.56 -22.51
CA ILE A 185 7.76 -16.80 -22.49
C ILE A 185 8.54 -18.01 -21.95
N LEU A 186 9.86 -18.02 -22.11
CA LEU A 186 10.74 -19.11 -21.68
C LEU A 186 11.47 -18.80 -20.38
N ALA A 187 11.32 -17.58 -19.88
CA ALA A 187 11.98 -17.16 -18.66
C ALA A 187 11.35 -17.83 -17.43
N LYS A 188 12.22 -18.24 -16.51
CA LYS A 188 11.81 -18.85 -15.22
C LYS A 188 11.91 -17.88 -14.07
N LYS A 189 12.74 -16.84 -14.19
CA LYS A 189 12.98 -15.85 -13.13
C LYS A 189 12.92 -14.45 -13.68
N PHE A 190 12.38 -13.56 -12.89
CA PHE A 190 12.18 -12.17 -13.24
C PHE A 190 12.69 -11.25 -12.13
N GLN A 191 13.30 -10.13 -12.51
CA GLN A 191 13.37 -8.98 -11.63
C GLN A 191 12.16 -8.08 -11.89
N ALA A 192 11.63 -7.48 -10.83
CA ALA A 192 10.49 -6.59 -10.92
C ALA A 192 10.68 -5.34 -10.05
N ILE A 193 10.02 -4.27 -10.45
CA ILE A 193 9.87 -3.05 -9.66
C ILE A 193 8.47 -2.51 -9.87
N GLY A 194 7.83 -2.05 -8.80
CA GLY A 194 6.48 -1.53 -8.81
C GLY A 194 6.37 -0.16 -8.16
N PHE A 195 5.42 0.63 -8.65
CA PHE A 195 5.11 1.98 -8.14
C PHE A 195 3.59 2.15 -8.06
N ALA A 196 3.10 2.63 -6.92
CA ALA A 196 1.70 2.93 -6.68
C ALA A 196 1.52 4.43 -6.46
N TYR A 197 1.03 5.13 -7.47
CA TYR A 197 0.82 6.56 -7.42
C TYR A 197 -0.64 6.89 -7.10
N PRO A 198 -0.91 7.69 -6.07
CA PRO A 198 -2.29 8.06 -5.73
C PRO A 198 -2.90 8.96 -6.81
N GLY A 199 -4.19 8.74 -7.08
CA GLY A 199 -5.00 9.59 -7.93
C GLY A 199 -4.76 9.43 -9.43
N ASN A 200 -5.09 10.47 -10.17
CA ASN A 200 -5.22 10.42 -11.62
C ASN A 200 -3.88 10.20 -12.34
N CYS A 201 -3.81 9.19 -13.20
CA CYS A 201 -2.61 8.79 -13.96
C CYS A 201 -2.03 9.91 -14.85
N LYS A 202 -2.82 10.88 -15.27
CA LYS A 202 -2.34 12.02 -16.08
C LYS A 202 -1.28 12.84 -15.37
N ALA A 203 -1.38 12.96 -14.04
CA ALA A 203 -0.40 13.68 -13.23
C ALA A 203 0.98 13.00 -13.27
N TRP A 204 1.01 11.69 -13.44
CA TRP A 204 2.21 10.85 -13.35
C TRP A 204 2.85 10.51 -14.70
N ALA A 205 2.27 10.96 -15.81
CA ALA A 205 2.73 10.61 -17.15
C ALA A 205 4.22 10.88 -17.41
N ASN A 206 4.74 12.03 -16.97
CA ASN A 206 6.16 12.36 -17.13
C ASN A 206 7.05 11.44 -16.29
N GLU A 207 6.63 11.11 -15.07
CA GLU A 207 7.35 10.21 -14.18
C GLU A 207 7.36 8.77 -14.73
N VAL A 208 6.22 8.26 -15.19
CA VAL A 208 6.11 6.96 -15.86
C VAL A 208 7.04 6.91 -17.07
N ALA A 209 7.06 7.96 -17.89
CA ALA A 209 7.96 8.03 -19.05
C ALA A 209 9.45 8.05 -18.63
N ARG A 210 9.79 8.75 -17.55
CA ARG A 210 11.15 8.77 -16.98
C ARG A 210 11.57 7.38 -16.52
N LEU A 211 10.70 6.66 -15.81
CA LEU A 211 10.95 5.30 -15.32
C LEU A 211 11.07 4.32 -16.48
N CYS A 212 10.19 4.39 -17.49
CA CYS A 212 10.30 3.56 -18.68
C CYS A 212 11.67 3.69 -19.37
N ARG A 213 12.22 4.90 -19.42
CA ARG A 213 13.59 5.13 -19.96
C ARG A 213 14.66 4.59 -19.02
N LYS A 214 14.57 4.89 -17.70
CA LYS A 214 15.52 4.41 -16.68
C LYS A 214 15.67 2.89 -16.74
N TYR A 215 14.56 2.18 -16.81
CA TYR A 215 14.51 0.72 -16.77
C TYR A 215 14.52 0.07 -18.16
N LYS A 216 14.82 0.81 -19.24
CA LYS A 216 14.92 0.33 -20.63
C LYS A 216 13.68 -0.47 -21.09
N VAL A 217 12.50 0.05 -20.79
CA VAL A 217 11.22 -0.58 -21.15
C VAL A 217 11.07 -0.62 -22.66
N ARG A 218 10.87 -1.82 -23.20
CA ARG A 218 10.68 -2.05 -24.64
C ARG A 218 9.32 -1.59 -25.13
N PHE A 219 8.30 -1.81 -24.32
CA PHE A 219 6.95 -1.29 -24.51
C PHE A 219 6.21 -1.24 -23.18
N LEU A 220 5.29 -0.29 -23.08
CA LEU A 220 4.35 -0.13 -21.99
C LEU A 220 2.98 -0.65 -22.44
N LEU A 221 2.44 -1.61 -21.70
CA LEU A 221 1.06 -2.09 -21.88
C LEU A 221 0.10 -1.13 -21.15
N ASN A 222 -1.01 -0.79 -21.80
CA ASN A 222 -2.07 0.04 -21.25
C ASN A 222 -3.44 -0.48 -21.67
N GLU A 223 -4.38 -0.52 -20.74
CA GLU A 223 -5.77 -0.86 -21.06
C GLU A 223 -6.47 0.29 -21.81
N THR A 224 -7.26 -0.04 -22.84
CA THR A 224 -7.97 0.96 -23.66
C THR A 224 -9.35 1.32 -23.14
N ASN A 225 -9.96 0.48 -22.29
CA ASN A 225 -11.36 0.61 -21.92
C ASN A 225 -11.68 1.87 -21.10
N PRO A 226 -10.88 2.27 -20.08
CA PRO A 226 -11.25 3.40 -19.21
C PRO A 226 -11.17 4.76 -19.90
N ASP A 227 -10.20 4.98 -20.79
CA ASP A 227 -9.90 6.31 -21.34
C ASP A 227 -9.82 6.38 -22.86
N LYS A 228 -10.27 5.32 -23.55
CA LYS A 228 -10.21 5.19 -25.02
C LYS A 228 -8.77 5.37 -25.56
N GLY A 229 -7.76 5.01 -24.79
CA GLY A 229 -6.34 5.07 -25.18
C GLY A 229 -5.71 6.46 -25.01
N TYR A 230 -6.30 7.38 -24.26
CA TYR A 230 -5.74 8.72 -24.06
C TYR A 230 -4.35 8.68 -23.42
N PHE A 231 -4.16 7.87 -22.36
CA PHE A 231 -2.88 7.76 -21.69
C PHE A 231 -1.80 7.14 -22.59
N ALA A 232 -2.16 6.12 -23.39
CA ALA A 232 -1.24 5.53 -24.38
C ALA A 232 -0.75 6.59 -25.38
N ASN A 233 -1.66 7.41 -25.93
CA ASN A 233 -1.29 8.52 -26.83
C ASN A 233 -0.38 9.54 -26.15
N GLN A 234 -0.59 9.81 -24.86
CA GLN A 234 0.29 10.71 -24.10
C GLN A 234 1.70 10.12 -23.95
N MET A 235 1.80 8.83 -23.65
CA MET A 235 3.08 8.14 -23.55
C MET A 235 3.83 8.11 -24.89
N GLU A 236 3.14 7.91 -26.01
CA GLU A 236 3.74 7.95 -27.35
C GLU A 236 4.30 9.34 -27.68
N LYS A 237 3.58 10.41 -27.33
CA LYS A 237 4.10 11.79 -27.46
C LYS A 237 5.36 12.04 -26.60
N LEU A 238 5.50 11.33 -25.47
CA LEU A 238 6.69 11.33 -24.65
C LEU A 238 7.78 10.36 -25.14
N GLY A 239 7.59 9.73 -26.30
CA GLY A 239 8.55 8.83 -26.92
C GLY A 239 8.60 7.42 -26.30
N ILE A 240 7.58 7.03 -25.56
CA ILE A 240 7.45 5.68 -25.00
C ILE A 240 6.58 4.85 -25.94
N ARG A 241 7.12 3.73 -26.42
CA ARG A 241 6.36 2.78 -27.22
C ARG A 241 5.28 2.12 -26.37
N THR A 242 4.03 2.24 -26.79
CA THR A 242 2.90 1.62 -26.12
C THR A 242 2.34 0.43 -26.87
N LYS A 243 1.68 -0.46 -26.16
CA LYS A 243 0.77 -1.48 -26.68
C LYS A 243 -0.52 -1.39 -25.89
N THR A 244 -1.63 -1.40 -26.59
CA THR A 244 -2.94 -1.35 -25.95
C THR A 244 -3.64 -2.70 -26.06
N TYR A 245 -4.47 -3.01 -25.07
CA TYR A 245 -5.32 -4.20 -25.03
C TYR A 245 -6.67 -3.84 -24.40
N SER A 246 -7.65 -4.70 -24.62
CA SER A 246 -8.96 -4.60 -23.95
C SER A 246 -9.09 -5.73 -22.94
N GLU A 247 -9.48 -5.38 -21.72
CA GLU A 247 -9.67 -6.37 -20.66
C GLU A 247 -11.01 -7.09 -20.81
N THR A 248 -10.98 -8.40 -20.71
CA THR A 248 -12.16 -9.26 -20.75
C THR A 248 -12.16 -10.32 -19.65
N GLU A 249 -11.05 -10.45 -18.91
CA GLU A 249 -10.89 -11.45 -17.86
C GLU A 249 -11.30 -10.87 -16.50
N ASN A 250 -11.89 -11.70 -15.65
CA ASN A 250 -12.19 -11.31 -14.29
C ASN A 250 -10.88 -11.00 -13.53
N LYS A 251 -10.84 -9.87 -12.82
CA LYS A 251 -9.66 -9.35 -12.12
C LYS A 251 -9.10 -10.35 -11.11
N HIS A 252 -9.95 -10.95 -10.28
CA HIS A 252 -9.51 -11.95 -9.30
C HIS A 252 -8.90 -13.19 -9.95
N ILE A 253 -9.52 -13.71 -11.00
CA ILE A 253 -8.98 -14.85 -11.75
C ILE A 253 -7.60 -14.51 -12.31
N LYS A 254 -7.44 -13.35 -12.92
CA LYS A 254 -6.18 -12.88 -13.46
C LYS A 254 -5.08 -12.81 -12.40
N ILE A 255 -5.37 -12.23 -11.23
CA ILE A 255 -4.43 -12.11 -10.11
C ILE A 255 -4.10 -13.48 -9.51
N SER A 256 -5.12 -14.27 -9.19
CA SER A 256 -4.96 -15.58 -8.54
C SER A 256 -4.34 -16.66 -9.41
N THR A 257 -4.32 -16.47 -10.73
CA THR A 257 -3.67 -17.39 -11.66
C THR A 257 -2.33 -16.85 -12.16
N ASN A 258 -2.34 -15.70 -12.87
CA ASN A 258 -1.13 -15.25 -13.55
C ASN A 258 -0.08 -14.66 -12.60
N LEU A 259 -0.47 -13.85 -11.60
CA LEU A 259 0.50 -13.36 -10.61
C LEU A 259 0.94 -14.47 -9.66
N TYR A 260 0.01 -15.29 -9.20
CA TYR A 260 0.31 -16.38 -8.27
C TYR A 260 1.29 -17.39 -8.86
N GLU A 261 1.14 -17.74 -10.15
CA GLU A 261 2.04 -18.68 -10.85
C GLU A 261 3.50 -18.21 -10.83
N TYR A 262 3.74 -16.89 -10.96
CA TYR A 262 5.10 -16.34 -11.05
C TYR A 262 5.63 -15.75 -9.75
N TRP A 263 4.81 -15.63 -8.70
CA TRP A 263 5.16 -14.90 -7.48
C TRP A 263 6.50 -15.33 -6.86
N GLU A 264 6.70 -16.63 -6.74
CA GLU A 264 7.93 -17.18 -6.15
C GLU A 264 9.17 -17.03 -7.04
N ASP A 265 9.00 -16.67 -8.29
CA ASP A 265 10.06 -16.48 -9.27
C ASP A 265 10.36 -15.00 -9.55
N ILE A 266 9.69 -14.09 -8.83
CA ILE A 266 9.91 -12.64 -8.92
C ILE A 266 10.89 -12.20 -7.83
N TYR A 267 11.93 -11.48 -8.25
CA TYR A 267 12.90 -10.82 -7.37
C TYR A 267 12.66 -9.31 -7.44
N TRP A 268 12.13 -8.75 -6.36
CA TRP A 268 11.74 -7.35 -6.30
C TRP A 268 12.92 -6.44 -6.03
N SER A 269 13.03 -5.36 -6.79
CA SER A 269 14.01 -4.31 -6.54
C SER A 269 13.80 -3.67 -5.16
N PRO A 270 14.87 -3.36 -4.40
CA PRO A 270 14.73 -2.62 -3.14
C PRO A 270 14.16 -1.19 -3.33
N ASP A 271 14.20 -0.65 -4.56
CA ASP A 271 13.58 0.62 -4.92
C ASP A 271 12.06 0.51 -5.19
N THR A 272 11.45 -0.68 -5.03
CA THR A 272 10.00 -0.85 -5.21
C THR A 272 9.24 -0.07 -4.15
N ASP A 273 8.19 0.64 -4.57
CA ASP A 273 7.32 1.36 -3.65
C ASP A 273 6.72 0.39 -2.61
N PRO A 274 6.91 0.62 -1.31
CA PRO A 274 6.33 -0.22 -0.27
C PRO A 274 4.81 -0.37 -0.38
N GLU A 275 4.09 0.69 -0.79
CA GLU A 275 2.64 0.64 -1.01
C GLU A 275 2.27 -0.35 -2.11
N TYR A 276 3.05 -0.39 -3.20
CA TYR A 276 2.84 -1.32 -4.29
C TYR A 276 2.90 -2.79 -3.82
N LEU A 277 3.93 -3.14 -3.04
CA LEU A 277 4.06 -4.49 -2.49
C LEU A 277 3.00 -4.80 -1.43
N ASN A 278 2.62 -3.83 -0.61
CA ASN A 278 1.58 -4.01 0.39
C ASN A 278 0.23 -4.35 -0.25
N GLN A 279 -0.16 -3.69 -1.34
CA GLN A 279 -1.38 -4.02 -2.08
C GLN A 279 -1.38 -5.47 -2.58
N ILE A 280 -0.23 -5.98 -3.04
CA ILE A 280 -0.12 -7.38 -3.49
C ILE A 280 -0.20 -8.34 -2.30
N ILE A 281 0.57 -8.09 -1.24
CA ILE A 281 0.65 -9.00 -0.08
C ILE A 281 -0.69 -9.06 0.65
N ASP A 282 -1.40 -7.93 0.72
CA ASP A 282 -2.68 -7.82 1.42
C ASP A 282 -3.89 -8.11 0.52
N TYR A 283 -3.65 -8.46 -0.76
CA TYR A 283 -4.71 -8.71 -1.71
C TYR A 283 -5.61 -9.87 -1.31
N ARG A 284 -6.91 -9.66 -1.43
CA ARG A 284 -7.99 -10.65 -1.34
C ARG A 284 -9.04 -10.35 -2.40
N GLU A 285 -9.83 -11.34 -2.74
CA GLU A 285 -10.97 -11.13 -3.64
C GLU A 285 -11.90 -10.04 -3.10
N GLY A 286 -12.14 -9.02 -3.93
CA GLY A 286 -13.00 -7.88 -3.59
C GLY A 286 -12.42 -6.88 -2.60
N SER A 287 -11.12 -6.98 -2.24
CA SER A 287 -10.44 -5.93 -1.46
C SER A 287 -9.95 -4.79 -2.35
N GLU A 288 -9.94 -3.58 -1.81
CA GLU A 288 -9.34 -2.41 -2.40
C GLU A 288 -8.30 -1.81 -1.44
N PRO A 289 -7.22 -1.22 -1.94
CA PRO A 289 -6.84 -1.07 -3.36
C PRO A 289 -6.27 -2.37 -3.95
N ASP A 290 -6.56 -2.66 -5.21
CA ASP A 290 -6.12 -3.85 -5.94
C ASP A 290 -5.42 -3.54 -7.27
N ASP A 291 -5.04 -2.28 -7.47
CA ASP A 291 -4.42 -1.80 -8.71
C ASP A 291 -3.03 -2.40 -8.94
N ALA A 292 -2.22 -2.56 -7.89
CA ALA A 292 -0.88 -3.15 -7.98
C ALA A 292 -0.92 -4.65 -8.34
N PRO A 293 -1.69 -5.51 -7.65
CA PRO A 293 -1.81 -6.91 -8.05
C PRO A 293 -2.43 -7.09 -9.43
N ASP A 294 -3.36 -6.22 -9.83
CA ASP A 294 -3.94 -6.23 -11.17
C ASP A 294 -2.91 -5.89 -12.25
N SER A 295 -2.16 -4.82 -12.07
CA SER A 295 -1.08 -4.43 -12.97
C SER A 295 -0.03 -5.53 -13.10
N CYS A 296 0.37 -6.14 -11.97
CA CYS A 296 1.34 -7.22 -11.95
C CYS A 296 0.82 -8.49 -12.63
N GLY A 297 -0.40 -8.92 -12.33
CA GLY A 297 -1.02 -10.08 -12.99
C GLY A 297 -1.16 -9.89 -14.50
N THR A 298 -1.50 -8.69 -14.92
CA THR A 298 -1.64 -8.35 -16.35
C THR A 298 -0.31 -8.44 -17.09
N ILE A 299 0.78 -7.91 -16.57
CA ILE A 299 2.07 -7.97 -17.29
C ILE A 299 2.54 -9.41 -17.46
N PHE A 300 2.40 -10.27 -16.46
CA PHE A 300 2.77 -11.68 -16.56
C PHE A 300 1.87 -12.43 -17.54
N ARG A 301 0.56 -12.18 -17.55
CA ARG A 301 -0.36 -12.72 -18.53
C ARG A 301 0.08 -12.41 -19.97
N GLU A 302 0.41 -11.15 -20.24
CA GLU A 302 0.73 -10.69 -21.58
C GLU A 302 2.13 -11.10 -22.06
N LEU A 303 3.08 -11.24 -21.14
CA LEU A 303 4.45 -11.64 -21.48
C LEU A 303 4.63 -13.15 -21.61
N CYS A 304 3.98 -13.91 -20.73
CA CYS A 304 4.29 -15.34 -20.55
C CYS A 304 3.30 -16.27 -21.24
N LYS A 305 2.14 -15.78 -21.69
CA LYS A 305 1.21 -16.59 -22.48
C LYS A 305 1.69 -16.76 -23.93
N PRO A 306 1.68 -17.99 -24.49
CA PRO A 306 2.01 -18.22 -25.89
C PRO A 306 1.02 -17.48 -26.78
N HIS A 307 1.51 -16.61 -27.65
CA HIS A 307 0.67 -15.96 -28.66
C HIS A 307 0.08 -16.98 -29.62
N LYS A 308 -1.25 -17.06 -29.71
CA LYS A 308 -1.99 -17.97 -30.63
C LYS A 308 -1.62 -17.81 -32.12
N SER A 309 -0.83 -16.80 -32.50
CA SER A 309 -0.47 -16.52 -33.90
C SER A 309 0.78 -17.28 -34.42
N ARG A 310 1.54 -17.99 -33.56
CA ARG A 310 2.75 -18.73 -34.00
C ARG A 310 2.51 -20.21 -34.32
N SER A 311 1.31 -20.75 -34.08
CA SER A 311 1.02 -22.17 -34.36
C SER A 311 0.63 -22.50 -35.80
N LYS A 312 0.59 -21.53 -36.75
CA LYS A 312 0.26 -21.82 -38.16
C LYS A 312 1.46 -21.95 -39.12
N ALA A 313 2.69 -21.78 -38.63
CA ALA A 313 3.87 -21.77 -39.52
C ALA A 313 4.75 -23.05 -39.44
N LEU A 314 4.34 -24.11 -38.74
CA LEU A 314 5.18 -25.31 -38.56
C LEU A 314 4.58 -26.62 -39.10
N TYR A 315 3.50 -26.56 -39.86
CA TYR A 315 2.97 -27.75 -40.56
C TYR A 315 2.69 -27.42 -42.02
N THR A 316 3.72 -27.12 -42.79
CA THR A 316 3.75 -27.31 -44.27
C THR A 316 5.21 -27.54 -44.67
N LEU A 317 5.63 -28.78 -44.58
CA LEU A 317 6.60 -29.45 -45.44
C LEU A 317 6.25 -30.93 -45.46
#